data_c1fd90217cf1ab7fb3b16651192bd810
#
_entry.id   c1fd90217cf1ab7fb3b16651192bd810
#
_cell.length_a   1.000
_cell.length_b   1.000
_cell.length_c   1.000
_cell.angle_alpha   90.00
_cell.angle_beta   90.00
_cell.angle_gamma   90.00
#
_symmetry.space_group_name_H-M   'P 1'
#
loop_
_entity.id
_entity.type
_entity.pdbx_description
1 polymer ?
#
loop_
_entity_poly.entity_id
_entity_poly.type
_entity_poly.pdbx_seq_one_letter_code
_entity_poly.pdbx_strand_id
1 'polypeptide(L)'
;MRSTRLWLVSAGLLSFVALAGAQTNSSQKHKGVFITRLYTGPDGQTHAEEIEAKFIPGNGNDIFKMMTTTGAELHRAPAGRVSDWHTAPRRQYVITLSGHGELEVAGGKKIAVGPGHIELVEDTTGKGHITRVTGTEERVTLQLPLTDPSAAR
;
A
#
# COMPACT_ATOMS: atom_id res chain seq x y z
N MET A 1 20.39 -90.26 15.68
CA MET A 1 19.51 -89.50 14.79
C MET A 1 19.42 -88.05 15.28
N ARG A 2 20.15 -87.11 14.68
CA ARG A 2 20.15 -85.69 15.02
C ARG A 2 19.70 -84.95 13.76
N SER A 3 18.53 -84.32 13.85
CA SER A 3 17.90 -83.52 12.78
C SER A 3 18.47 -82.08 12.89
N THR A 4 19.17 -81.63 11.85
CA THR A 4 19.68 -80.28 11.70
C THR A 4 18.65 -79.44 11.00
N ARG A 5 18.06 -78.46 11.66
CA ARG A 5 17.17 -77.47 11.05
C ARG A 5 17.95 -76.31 10.49
N LEU A 6 17.88 -76.12 9.17
CA LEU A 6 18.43 -75.00 8.45
C LEU A 6 17.48 -73.80 8.64
N TRP A 7 17.98 -72.65 9.10
CA TRP A 7 17.25 -71.38 9.13
C TRP A 7 17.68 -70.59 7.91
N LEU A 8 16.74 -70.31 7.02
CA LEU A 8 16.90 -69.39 5.91
C LEU A 8 16.61 -67.97 6.43
N VAL A 9 17.65 -67.14 6.43
CA VAL A 9 17.53 -65.71 6.70
C VAL A 9 17.27 -65.01 5.35
N SER A 10 16.05 -64.58 5.14
CA SER A 10 15.73 -63.73 3.98
C SER A 10 16.03 -62.27 4.30
N ALA A 11 17.08 -61.75 3.65
CA ALA A 11 17.39 -60.33 3.67
C ALA A 11 16.40 -59.54 2.79
N GLY A 12 15.47 -58.83 3.43
CA GLY A 12 14.57 -57.92 2.72
C GLY A 12 15.31 -56.59 2.39
N LEU A 13 15.49 -56.33 1.09
CA LEU A 13 15.96 -55.02 0.63
C LEU A 13 14.80 -54.02 0.76
N LEU A 14 14.91 -53.07 1.73
CA LEU A 14 14.03 -51.91 1.79
C LEU A 14 14.55 -50.86 0.78
N SER A 15 13.88 -50.73 -0.34
CA SER A 15 14.10 -49.65 -1.29
C SER A 15 13.44 -48.40 -0.79
N PHE A 16 14.21 -47.43 -0.30
CA PHE A 16 13.75 -46.06 -0.03
C PHE A 16 13.54 -45.34 -1.35
N VAL A 17 12.28 -45.16 -1.76
CA VAL A 17 11.91 -44.24 -2.80
C VAL A 17 11.88 -42.83 -2.20
N ALA A 18 12.91 -42.02 -2.46
CA ALA A 18 12.90 -40.63 -2.14
C ALA A 18 11.92 -39.91 -3.07
N LEU A 19 10.73 -39.55 -2.56
CA LEU A 19 9.81 -38.67 -3.25
C LEU A 19 10.44 -37.26 -3.20
N ALA A 20 11.12 -36.86 -4.28
CA ALA A 20 11.50 -35.48 -4.50
C ALA A 20 10.22 -34.67 -4.74
N GLY A 21 9.70 -34.04 -3.69
CA GLY A 21 8.62 -33.09 -3.79
C GLY A 21 9.08 -31.92 -4.66
N ALA A 22 8.61 -31.86 -5.90
CA ALA A 22 8.74 -30.65 -6.71
C ALA A 22 7.99 -29.53 -5.98
N GLN A 23 8.72 -28.61 -5.35
CA GLN A 23 8.17 -27.34 -4.90
C GLN A 23 7.75 -26.58 -6.16
N THR A 24 6.47 -26.63 -6.50
CA THR A 24 5.87 -25.73 -7.45
C THR A 24 5.93 -24.34 -6.82
N ASN A 25 6.88 -23.51 -7.23
CA ASN A 25 6.85 -22.07 -7.02
C ASN A 25 5.60 -21.55 -7.73
N SER A 26 4.47 -21.58 -7.07
CA SER A 26 3.30 -20.85 -7.51
C SER A 26 3.67 -19.37 -7.37
N SER A 27 3.98 -18.73 -8.49
CA SER A 27 4.13 -17.28 -8.59
C SER A 27 2.82 -16.66 -8.05
N GLN A 28 2.82 -16.24 -6.80
CA GLN A 28 1.68 -15.59 -6.19
C GLN A 28 1.46 -14.28 -6.95
N LYS A 29 0.33 -14.18 -7.66
CA LYS A 29 -0.02 -12.97 -8.39
C LYS A 29 -0.39 -11.90 -7.37
N HIS A 30 0.54 -10.98 -7.09
CA HIS A 30 0.31 -9.87 -6.18
C HIS A 30 -0.70 -8.89 -6.78
N LYS A 31 -1.61 -8.38 -5.95
CA LYS A 31 -2.49 -7.28 -6.32
C LYS A 31 -1.65 -6.00 -6.34
N GLY A 32 -1.77 -5.20 -7.41
CA GLY A 32 -1.10 -3.89 -7.48
C GLY A 32 -1.53 -2.98 -6.33
N VAL A 33 -0.58 -2.25 -5.78
CA VAL A 33 -0.81 -1.18 -4.79
C VAL A 33 -0.66 0.14 -5.52
N PHE A 34 -1.68 1.00 -5.42
CA PHE A 34 -1.71 2.28 -6.10
C PHE A 34 -1.73 3.42 -5.08
N ILE A 35 -1.11 4.54 -5.46
CA ILE A 35 -1.06 5.78 -4.71
C ILE A 35 -1.75 6.85 -5.56
N THR A 36 -2.79 7.46 -5.05
CA THR A 36 -3.45 8.60 -5.71
C THR A 36 -2.61 9.85 -5.49
N ARG A 37 -2.01 10.37 -6.55
CA ARG A 37 -1.27 11.62 -6.52
C ARG A 37 -2.18 12.79 -6.85
N LEU A 38 -2.21 13.81 -6.00
CA LEU A 38 -2.79 15.13 -6.27
C LEU A 38 -1.66 16.12 -6.56
N TYR A 39 -1.75 16.85 -7.66
CA TYR A 39 -0.73 17.83 -8.04
C TYR A 39 -1.34 19.03 -8.77
N THR A 40 -0.70 20.18 -8.66
CA THR A 40 -1.09 21.38 -9.42
C THR A 40 -0.54 21.30 -10.83
N GLY A 41 -1.43 21.31 -11.82
CA GLY A 41 -1.07 21.37 -13.23
C GLY A 41 -0.66 22.78 -13.70
N PRO A 42 -0.17 22.91 -14.94
CA PRO A 42 0.20 24.21 -15.52
C PRO A 42 -0.98 25.17 -15.70
N ASP A 43 -2.20 24.66 -15.66
CA ASP A 43 -3.46 25.41 -15.68
C ASP A 43 -3.86 25.97 -14.30
N GLY A 44 -3.04 25.75 -13.26
CA GLY A 44 -3.32 26.17 -11.89
C GLY A 44 -4.42 25.35 -11.21
N GLN A 45 -4.84 24.23 -11.81
CA GLN A 45 -5.84 23.35 -11.23
C GLN A 45 -5.18 22.12 -10.60
N THR A 46 -5.85 21.55 -9.59
CA THR A 46 -5.43 20.27 -9.04
C THR A 46 -5.94 19.13 -9.91
N HIS A 47 -5.02 18.27 -10.32
CA HIS A 47 -5.27 17.03 -11.04
C HIS A 47 -4.97 15.82 -10.15
N ALA A 48 -5.51 14.66 -10.55
CA ALA A 48 -5.26 13.41 -9.88
C ALA A 48 -4.87 12.30 -10.86
N GLU A 49 -3.80 11.57 -10.51
CA GLU A 49 -3.33 10.39 -11.22
C GLU A 49 -3.06 9.23 -10.26
N GLU A 50 -3.08 8.00 -10.79
CA GLU A 50 -2.71 6.81 -10.03
C GLU A 50 -1.26 6.43 -10.33
N ILE A 51 -0.45 6.28 -9.29
CA ILE A 51 0.93 5.82 -9.37
C ILE A 51 0.99 4.40 -8.81
N GLU A 52 1.45 3.44 -9.58
CA GLU A 52 1.69 2.08 -9.09
C GLU A 52 2.94 2.04 -8.21
N ALA A 53 2.79 1.56 -6.98
CA ALA A 53 3.90 1.28 -6.10
C ALA A 53 4.64 0.03 -6.60
N LYS A 54 5.79 0.22 -7.25
CA LYS A 54 6.62 -0.88 -7.76
C LYS A 54 7.50 -1.42 -6.66
N PHE A 55 7.11 -2.59 -6.14
CA PHE A 55 7.84 -3.27 -5.09
C PHE A 55 9.12 -3.91 -5.64
N ILE A 56 10.19 -3.80 -4.88
CA ILE A 56 11.48 -4.45 -5.15
C ILE A 56 11.55 -5.70 -4.27
N PRO A 57 11.83 -6.88 -4.85
CA PRO A 57 11.96 -8.12 -4.08
C PRO A 57 13.01 -7.99 -2.98
N GLY A 58 12.65 -8.41 -1.76
CA GLY A 58 13.50 -8.45 -0.58
C GLY A 58 13.61 -9.86 0.00
N ASN A 59 14.40 -10.00 1.06
CA ASN A 59 14.54 -11.27 1.77
C ASN A 59 13.33 -11.49 2.71
N GLY A 60 12.32 -12.20 2.21
CA GLY A 60 11.09 -12.53 2.95
C GLY A 60 9.94 -11.55 2.80
N ASN A 61 10.18 -10.36 2.26
CA ASN A 61 9.13 -9.38 1.91
C ASN A 61 9.60 -8.47 0.78
N ASP A 62 8.66 -8.04 -0.06
CA ASP A 62 8.92 -7.04 -1.08
C ASP A 62 8.77 -5.64 -0.49
N ILE A 63 9.57 -4.69 -0.96
CA ILE A 63 9.64 -3.34 -0.39
C ILE A 63 9.40 -2.31 -1.48
N PHE A 64 8.46 -1.40 -1.23
CA PHE A 64 8.35 -0.11 -1.92
C PHE A 64 8.82 0.99 -0.97
N LYS A 65 9.94 1.64 -1.32
CA LYS A 65 10.48 2.72 -0.49
C LYS A 65 9.77 4.04 -0.81
N MET A 66 9.00 4.52 0.13
CA MET A 66 8.36 5.84 0.04
C MET A 66 9.39 6.97 0.16
N MET A 67 9.00 8.20 -0.22
CA MET A 67 9.85 9.39 -0.06
C MET A 67 10.13 9.65 1.42
N THR A 68 11.27 10.32 1.69
CA THR A 68 11.67 10.69 3.04
C THR A 68 10.66 11.65 3.69
N THR A 69 10.28 11.36 4.93
CA THR A 69 9.33 12.15 5.72
C THR A 69 10.04 12.85 6.87
N THR A 70 9.48 13.98 7.31
CA THR A 70 10.00 14.76 8.45
C THR A 70 9.31 14.39 9.77
N GLY A 71 8.25 13.58 9.72
CA GLY A 71 7.48 13.17 10.89
C GLY A 71 6.24 12.40 10.52
N ALA A 72 5.37 12.19 11.51
CA ALA A 72 4.07 11.54 11.35
C ALA A 72 3.04 12.18 12.28
N GLU A 73 1.83 12.40 11.77
CA GLU A 73 0.71 13.02 12.51
C GLU A 73 -0.55 12.17 12.34
N LEU A 74 -1.31 11.99 13.42
CA LEU A 74 -2.66 11.43 13.35
C LEU A 74 -3.68 12.56 13.31
N HIS A 75 -4.52 12.54 12.28
CA HIS A 75 -5.61 13.50 12.13
C HIS A 75 -6.96 12.78 12.24
N ARG A 76 -7.91 13.45 12.89
CA ARG A 76 -9.28 12.96 13.05
C ARG A 76 -10.24 14.03 12.55
N ALA A 77 -11.12 13.67 11.65
CA ALA A 77 -12.14 14.54 11.08
C ALA A 77 -13.53 13.94 11.33
N PRO A 78 -14.47 14.73 11.92
CA PRO A 78 -15.81 14.20 12.20
C PRO A 78 -16.58 13.86 10.94
N ALA A 79 -17.57 12.98 11.07
CA ALA A 79 -18.51 12.65 10.00
C ALA A 79 -19.15 13.93 9.43
N GLY A 80 -19.31 13.97 8.11
CA GLY A 80 -19.92 15.07 7.39
C GLY A 80 -19.04 16.33 7.26
N ARG A 81 -17.81 16.34 7.80
CA ARG A 81 -16.91 17.49 7.61
C ARG A 81 -16.62 17.68 6.12
N VAL A 82 -16.67 18.95 5.68
CA VAL A 82 -16.26 19.39 4.35
C VAL A 82 -15.14 20.43 4.52
N SER A 83 -14.00 20.19 3.91
CA SER A 83 -12.99 21.20 3.63
C SER A 83 -13.19 21.63 2.18
N ASP A 84 -13.69 22.84 1.97
CA ASP A 84 -13.93 23.40 0.64
C ASP A 84 -12.62 23.62 -0.10
N TRP A 85 -12.63 24.15 -1.31
CA TRP A 85 -11.43 24.34 -2.13
C TRP A 85 -10.26 24.87 -1.32
N HIS A 86 -9.21 24.06 -1.20
CA HIS A 86 -8.01 24.40 -0.45
C HIS A 86 -6.81 23.67 -1.02
N THR A 87 -5.64 24.29 -0.95
CA THR A 87 -4.37 23.66 -1.27
C THR A 87 -3.85 22.85 -0.09
N ALA A 88 -3.03 21.86 -0.35
CA ALA A 88 -2.29 21.18 0.69
C ALA A 88 -1.35 22.18 1.42
N PRO A 89 -1.27 22.15 2.76
CA PRO A 89 -0.37 23.03 3.50
C PRO A 89 1.11 22.73 3.23
N ARG A 90 1.38 21.53 2.77
CA ARG A 90 2.72 20.99 2.47
C ARG A 90 2.58 19.73 1.61
N ARG A 91 3.67 19.32 0.98
CA ARG A 91 3.74 17.99 0.35
C ARG A 91 3.73 16.91 1.43
N GLN A 92 2.89 15.91 1.27
CA GLN A 92 2.74 14.85 2.27
C GLN A 92 2.07 13.60 1.69
N TYR A 93 2.30 12.45 2.35
CA TYR A 93 1.38 11.33 2.20
C TYR A 93 0.23 11.46 3.20
N VAL A 94 -0.96 11.06 2.77
CA VAL A 94 -2.15 10.91 3.62
C VAL A 94 -2.66 9.48 3.46
N ILE A 95 -2.70 8.73 4.54
CA ILE A 95 -3.14 7.34 4.54
C ILE A 95 -4.40 7.25 5.39
N THR A 96 -5.51 6.82 4.80
CA THR A 96 -6.75 6.61 5.55
C THR A 96 -6.63 5.33 6.37
N LEU A 97 -6.77 5.44 7.68
CA LEU A 97 -6.74 4.31 8.61
C LEU A 97 -8.15 3.78 8.90
N SER A 98 -9.12 4.69 9.08
CA SER A 98 -10.52 4.34 9.30
C SER A 98 -11.45 5.43 8.76
N GLY A 99 -12.74 5.09 8.62
CA GLY A 99 -13.73 5.98 8.01
C GLY A 99 -13.54 6.12 6.50
N HIS A 100 -14.34 6.97 5.87
CA HIS A 100 -14.37 7.15 4.42
C HIS A 100 -14.41 8.63 4.07
N GLY A 101 -13.98 8.95 2.86
CA GLY A 101 -14.04 10.31 2.33
C GLY A 101 -14.13 10.35 0.82
N GLU A 102 -14.22 11.55 0.30
CA GLU A 102 -14.22 11.87 -1.12
C GLU A 102 -13.32 13.08 -1.34
N LEU A 103 -12.45 12.97 -2.32
CA LEU A 103 -11.68 14.09 -2.85
C LEU A 103 -12.36 14.57 -4.14
N GLU A 104 -12.41 15.89 -4.35
CA GLU A 104 -12.86 16.46 -5.61
C GLU A 104 -11.78 17.37 -6.19
N VAL A 105 -11.39 17.12 -7.42
CA VAL A 105 -10.37 17.87 -8.15
C VAL A 105 -10.96 18.55 -9.38
N ALA A 106 -10.12 19.16 -10.20
CA ALA A 106 -10.53 19.88 -11.40
C ALA A 106 -11.49 19.06 -12.28
N GLY A 107 -12.43 19.75 -12.92
CA GLY A 107 -13.45 19.14 -13.77
C GLY A 107 -14.53 18.36 -13.00
N GLY A 108 -14.56 18.46 -11.66
CA GLY A 108 -15.55 17.76 -10.82
C GLY A 108 -15.23 16.26 -10.67
N LYS A 109 -14.03 15.81 -11.02
CA LYS A 109 -13.60 14.42 -10.81
C LYS A 109 -13.57 14.11 -9.32
N LYS A 110 -14.31 13.07 -8.93
CA LYS A 110 -14.41 12.60 -7.55
C LYS A 110 -13.66 11.30 -7.36
N ILE A 111 -12.98 11.17 -6.23
CA ILE A 111 -12.17 10.02 -5.86
C ILE A 111 -12.61 9.59 -4.46
N ALA A 112 -13.16 8.39 -4.35
CA ALA A 112 -13.50 7.81 -3.06
C ALA A 112 -12.24 7.32 -2.35
N VAL A 113 -12.12 7.65 -1.06
CA VAL A 113 -11.00 7.24 -0.22
C VAL A 113 -11.52 6.52 1.02
N GLY A 114 -10.84 5.46 1.42
CA GLY A 114 -11.22 4.62 2.55
C GLY A 114 -10.02 3.94 3.19
N PRO A 115 -10.20 3.03 4.14
CA PRO A 115 -9.12 2.36 4.84
C PRO A 115 -8.12 1.70 3.89
N GLY A 116 -6.82 2.02 4.09
CA GLY A 116 -5.73 1.56 3.23
C GLY A 116 -5.49 2.40 1.97
N HIS A 117 -6.33 3.40 1.66
CA HIS A 117 -6.07 4.33 0.57
C HIS A 117 -4.89 5.24 0.90
N ILE A 118 -3.96 5.35 -0.04
CA ILE A 118 -2.76 6.17 0.07
C ILE A 118 -2.84 7.33 -0.91
N GLU A 119 -2.75 8.54 -0.41
CA GLU A 119 -2.68 9.77 -1.19
C GLU A 119 -1.26 10.33 -1.12
N LEU A 120 -0.71 10.79 -2.25
CA LEU A 120 0.45 11.67 -2.32
C LEU A 120 -0.05 13.06 -2.69
N VAL A 121 -0.11 13.94 -1.70
CA VAL A 121 -0.70 15.28 -1.85
C VAL A 121 0.41 16.29 -2.08
N GLU A 122 0.46 16.86 -3.30
CA GLU A 122 1.48 17.80 -3.77
C GLU A 122 0.88 19.08 -4.37
N ASP A 123 -0.42 19.27 -4.29
CA ASP A 123 -1.12 20.46 -4.78
C ASP A 123 -1.05 21.63 -3.78
N THR A 124 0.18 22.06 -3.49
CA THR A 124 0.47 23.13 -2.52
C THR A 124 0.23 24.55 -3.07
N THR A 125 -0.18 24.67 -4.32
CA THR A 125 -0.47 25.93 -5.01
C THR A 125 -1.75 25.80 -5.85
N GLY A 126 -2.17 26.91 -6.48
CA GLY A 126 -3.34 26.91 -7.37
C GLY A 126 -4.66 26.83 -6.64
N LYS A 127 -5.67 26.22 -7.28
CA LYS A 127 -7.03 26.13 -6.74
C LYS A 127 -7.17 25.13 -5.60
N GLY A 128 -6.35 24.09 -5.60
CA GLY A 128 -6.46 23.01 -4.63
C GLY A 128 -7.59 22.01 -4.94
N HIS A 129 -8.03 21.30 -3.92
CA HIS A 129 -9.06 20.26 -3.97
C HIS A 129 -10.09 20.45 -2.86
N ILE A 130 -11.21 19.71 -2.94
CA ILE A 130 -12.19 19.60 -1.85
C ILE A 130 -11.99 18.24 -1.19
N THR A 131 -12.08 18.20 0.15
CA THR A 131 -12.11 16.95 0.92
C THR A 131 -13.40 16.85 1.71
N ARG A 132 -14.12 15.73 1.57
CA ARG A 132 -15.34 15.43 2.33
C ARG A 132 -15.15 14.17 3.14
N VAL A 133 -15.60 14.18 4.40
CA VAL A 133 -15.78 12.95 5.19
C VAL A 133 -17.17 12.41 4.88
N THR A 134 -17.23 11.20 4.35
CA THR A 134 -18.48 10.55 3.92
C THR A 134 -18.90 9.46 4.90
N GLY A 135 -20.19 9.11 4.87
CA GLY A 135 -20.77 8.15 5.82
C GLY A 135 -21.03 8.76 7.19
N THR A 136 -21.22 7.91 8.18
CA THR A 136 -21.63 8.27 9.56
C THR A 136 -20.49 8.21 10.57
N GLU A 137 -19.30 7.79 10.15
CA GLU A 137 -18.13 7.65 11.00
C GLU A 137 -17.12 8.77 10.78
N GLU A 138 -16.32 9.07 11.80
CA GLU A 138 -15.17 9.93 11.68
C GLU A 138 -14.10 9.30 10.77
N ARG A 139 -13.38 10.12 10.02
CA ARG A 139 -12.23 9.67 9.23
C ARG A 139 -10.95 9.92 10.03
N VAL A 140 -10.15 8.86 10.24
CA VAL A 140 -8.82 8.96 10.85
C VAL A 140 -7.78 8.74 9.77
N THR A 141 -6.81 9.64 9.69
CA THR A 141 -5.71 9.56 8.72
C THR A 141 -4.36 9.66 9.41
N LEU A 142 -3.38 8.94 8.85
CA LEU A 142 -1.97 9.14 9.13
C LEU A 142 -1.40 10.08 8.07
N GLN A 143 -0.86 11.21 8.47
CA GLN A 143 -0.21 12.18 7.59
C GLN A 143 1.29 12.14 7.81
N LEU A 144 2.04 12.02 6.71
CA LEU A 144 3.49 11.92 6.68
C LEU A 144 4.05 13.09 5.86
N PRO A 145 4.41 14.22 6.52
CA PRO A 145 5.02 15.36 5.84
C PRO A 145 6.31 14.98 5.13
N LEU A 146 6.49 15.39 3.89
CA LEU A 146 7.69 15.12 3.11
C LEU A 146 8.79 16.13 3.42
N THR A 147 10.02 15.68 3.27
CA THR A 147 11.18 16.59 3.24
C THR A 147 11.06 17.49 2.01
N ASP A 148 11.23 18.79 2.19
CA ASP A 148 11.29 19.73 1.07
C ASP A 148 12.56 19.44 0.24
N PRO A 149 12.44 19.23 -1.07
CA PRO A 149 13.61 19.03 -1.93
C PRO A 149 14.63 20.18 -1.88
N SER A 150 14.20 21.39 -1.53
CA SER A 150 15.08 22.56 -1.37
C SER A 150 15.86 22.56 -0.07
N ALA A 151 15.42 21.83 0.98
CA ALA A 151 16.08 21.74 2.26
C ALA A 151 17.27 20.76 2.29
N ALA A 152 17.48 20.01 1.20
CA ALA A 152 18.55 19.01 1.07
C ALA A 152 19.82 19.54 0.36
N ARG A 153 19.99 20.88 0.29
CA ARG A 153 21.19 21.53 -0.29
C ARG A 153 22.08 22.12 0.77
#